data_fa2a560328f24ea1cdaa1116d89fadb6
#
_entry.id   fa2a560328f24ea1cdaa1116d89fadb6
#
_cell.length_a   1.000
_cell.length_b   1.000
_cell.length_c   1.000
_cell.angle_alpha   90.00
_cell.angle_beta   90.00
_cell.angle_gamma   90.00
#
_symmetry.space_group_name_H-M   'P 1'
#
loop_
_entity.id
_entity.type
_entity.pdbx_description
1 polymer ?
#
loop_
_entity_poly.entity_id
_entity_poly.type
_entity_poly.pdbx_seq_one_letter_code
_entity_poly.pdbx_strand_id
1 'polypeptide(L)'
;MRRTSKDMKNTFQKLIILSSFFWAFQASAQVNFTEIDGSLLHSQYHPNPHSKFKGTVVFQNGTGSSLEAWSTNKTFFECIKQLGNLFMYDRSGLGKSSPDFSVSSANPITAQHVNSKFVQLLDRNRIKSPYILVSHSYGGLYAGYFARKYPNSVAGMLMVDPVPSNFLYSDRIQNQFDIALTTIGTIPSREAYKLYGVSRQSKNNGITADGFYQQKGFKTSKRQVAELPLMSSTFPIIIMSSTEMNSSAPIKGNWHSLQKQWLNQNPNSTALKAQGGHFIQIEHPKLVCEQLNHLVKIAAQQSKPNR
;
A
#
# COMPACT_ATOMS: atom_id res chain seq x y z
N MET A 1 38.91 77.87 -11.70
CA MET A 1 39.08 76.48 -12.24
C MET A 1 37.79 75.70 -11.94
N ARG A 2 36.94 75.55 -12.92
CA ARG A 2 35.66 74.86 -12.84
C ARG A 2 35.91 73.37 -12.93
N ARG A 3 35.63 72.56 -11.88
CA ARG A 3 35.50 71.10 -11.97
C ARG A 3 34.05 70.76 -12.30
N THR A 4 33.89 70.08 -13.39
CA THR A 4 32.63 69.80 -14.04
C THR A 4 31.87 68.66 -13.35
N SER A 5 30.56 68.82 -13.31
CA SER A 5 29.55 67.94 -12.72
C SER A 5 29.36 66.56 -13.40
N LYS A 6 30.39 66.00 -13.99
CA LYS A 6 30.30 64.79 -14.78
C LYS A 6 30.69 63.51 -14.04
N ASP A 7 31.31 63.64 -12.87
CA ASP A 7 31.84 62.46 -12.16
C ASP A 7 30.97 61.92 -11.02
N MET A 8 29.76 62.43 -10.85
CA MET A 8 28.84 61.94 -9.80
C MET A 8 27.64 61.11 -10.32
N LYS A 9 27.60 60.76 -11.58
CA LYS A 9 26.50 59.94 -12.09
C LYS A 9 26.78 58.46 -12.25
N ASN A 10 27.97 57.98 -11.97
CA ASN A 10 28.34 56.59 -12.22
C ASN A 10 28.46 55.70 -10.97
N THR A 11 28.02 56.15 -9.80
CA THR A 11 28.21 55.34 -8.57
C THR A 11 26.91 54.88 -7.92
N PHE A 12 25.78 54.92 -8.64
CA PHE A 12 24.50 54.44 -8.11
C PHE A 12 23.72 53.50 -9.08
N GLN A 13 24.45 52.73 -9.86
CA GLN A 13 23.86 51.49 -10.34
C GLN A 13 23.97 50.45 -9.21
N LYS A 14 23.09 50.59 -8.23
CA LYS A 14 22.86 49.54 -7.27
C LYS A 14 22.42 48.28 -8.01
N LEU A 15 23.29 47.33 -8.02
CA LEU A 15 23.05 45.94 -8.41
C LEU A 15 21.93 45.45 -7.47
N ILE A 16 20.70 45.56 -7.90
CA ILE A 16 19.57 44.77 -7.34
C ILE A 16 19.81 43.36 -7.81
N ILE A 17 20.63 42.63 -7.07
CA ILE A 17 20.61 41.17 -7.14
C ILE A 17 19.26 40.77 -6.53
N LEU A 18 18.26 40.60 -7.41
CA LEU A 18 17.09 39.80 -7.07
C LEU A 18 17.62 38.37 -6.82
N SER A 19 18.02 38.12 -5.59
CA SER A 19 18.11 36.76 -5.07
C SER A 19 16.68 36.24 -5.06
N SER A 20 16.26 35.68 -6.19
CA SER A 20 15.11 34.77 -6.24
C SER A 20 15.44 33.60 -5.32
N PHE A 21 15.14 33.75 -4.04
CA PHE A 21 15.00 32.62 -3.14
C PHE A 21 13.87 31.76 -3.71
N PHE A 22 14.25 30.84 -4.55
CA PHE A 22 13.42 29.65 -4.82
C PHE A 22 13.28 28.93 -3.48
N TRP A 23 12.29 29.34 -2.71
CA TRP A 23 11.77 28.47 -1.68
C TRP A 23 11.27 27.23 -2.41
N ALA A 24 12.11 26.21 -2.44
CA ALA A 24 11.65 24.87 -2.73
C ALA A 24 10.61 24.54 -1.65
N PHE A 25 9.34 24.79 -1.93
CA PHE A 25 8.25 24.29 -1.14
C PHE A 25 8.38 22.75 -1.16
N GLN A 26 9.12 22.22 -0.20
CA GLN A 26 9.00 20.80 0.12
C GLN A 26 7.58 20.64 0.62
N ALA A 27 6.73 20.13 -0.25
CA ALA A 27 5.36 19.84 0.13
C ALA A 27 5.40 18.85 1.31
N SER A 28 5.02 19.34 2.48
CA SER A 28 5.04 18.54 3.71
C SER A 28 4.03 17.40 3.62
N ALA A 29 4.33 16.29 4.29
CA ALA A 29 3.40 15.20 4.43
C ALA A 29 2.10 15.69 5.08
N GLN A 30 0.96 15.30 4.50
CA GLN A 30 -0.36 15.57 5.07
C GLN A 30 -0.81 14.33 5.84
N VAL A 31 -1.02 14.49 7.13
CA VAL A 31 -1.54 13.44 8.02
C VAL A 31 -3.02 13.70 8.25
N ASN A 32 -3.85 12.74 7.91
CA ASN A 32 -5.29 12.86 8.01
C ASN A 32 -5.89 11.74 8.88
N PHE A 33 -6.99 12.09 9.54
CA PHE A 33 -7.90 11.16 10.18
C PHE A 33 -9.28 11.37 9.54
N THR A 34 -9.72 10.38 8.78
CA THR A 34 -10.96 10.46 7.99
C THR A 34 -11.97 9.47 8.51
N GLU A 35 -13.16 9.94 8.86
CA GLU A 35 -14.24 9.04 9.27
C GLU A 35 -14.84 8.34 8.05
N ILE A 36 -14.87 7.01 8.10
CA ILE A 36 -15.43 6.13 7.07
C ILE A 36 -16.23 5.03 7.78
N ASP A 37 -17.54 5.01 7.55
CA ASP A 37 -18.46 3.99 8.08
C ASP A 37 -18.21 3.67 9.57
N GLY A 38 -18.19 4.72 10.42
CA GLY A 38 -18.01 4.61 11.86
C GLY A 38 -16.58 4.28 12.32
N SER A 39 -15.61 4.27 11.43
CA SER A 39 -14.18 4.11 11.76
C SER A 39 -13.40 5.36 11.39
N LEU A 40 -12.53 5.83 12.29
CA LEU A 40 -11.61 6.92 12.04
C LEU A 40 -10.32 6.35 11.44
N LEU A 41 -10.11 6.53 10.13
CA LEU A 41 -8.97 5.97 9.41
C LEU A 41 -7.82 6.97 9.33
N HIS A 42 -6.65 6.57 9.80
CA HIS A 42 -5.40 7.31 9.69
C HIS A 42 -4.77 7.10 8.32
N SER A 43 -4.35 8.20 7.69
CA SER A 43 -3.62 8.16 6.42
C SER A 43 -2.54 9.24 6.35
N GLN A 44 -1.59 9.03 5.45
CA GLN A 44 -0.52 9.98 5.13
C GLN A 44 -0.43 10.14 3.61
N TYR A 45 -0.46 11.38 3.16
CA TYR A 45 -0.21 11.74 1.77
C TYR A 45 1.09 12.51 1.67
N HIS A 46 2.00 12.04 0.83
CA HIS A 46 3.30 12.67 0.55
C HIS A 46 3.29 13.15 -0.91
N PRO A 47 2.97 14.43 -1.16
CA PRO A 47 2.97 14.98 -2.50
C PRO A 47 4.40 15.09 -3.05
N ASN A 48 4.54 14.79 -4.35
CA ASN A 48 5.78 15.03 -5.09
C ASN A 48 5.46 15.85 -6.35
N PRO A 49 5.58 17.19 -6.31
CA PRO A 49 5.26 18.07 -7.42
C PRO A 49 6.16 17.84 -8.64
N HIS A 50 7.33 17.25 -8.44
CA HIS A 50 8.30 16.96 -9.50
C HIS A 50 8.10 15.59 -10.16
N SER A 51 7.13 14.81 -9.69
CA SER A 51 6.83 13.50 -10.27
C SER A 51 6.43 13.60 -11.73
N LYS A 52 7.01 12.73 -12.54
CA LYS A 52 6.61 12.54 -13.95
C LYS A 52 5.32 11.71 -14.06
N PHE A 53 5.07 10.83 -13.12
CA PHE A 53 3.81 10.10 -12.98
C PHE A 53 2.76 11.00 -12.33
N LYS A 54 1.66 11.26 -13.03
CA LYS A 54 0.62 12.20 -12.58
C LYS A 54 -0.46 11.55 -11.70
N GLY A 55 -0.31 10.27 -11.40
CA GLY A 55 -1.15 9.53 -10.46
C GLY A 55 -0.55 9.47 -9.05
N THR A 56 -1.00 8.47 -8.30
CA THR A 56 -0.58 8.24 -6.92
C THR A 56 -0.12 6.79 -6.71
N VAL A 57 0.99 6.60 -6.00
CA VAL A 57 1.44 5.30 -5.50
C VAL A 57 0.72 5.04 -4.18
N VAL A 58 -0.05 3.96 -4.12
CA VAL A 58 -0.92 3.63 -2.98
C VAL A 58 -0.51 2.31 -2.37
N PHE A 59 -0.43 2.27 -1.03
CA PHE A 59 0.12 1.14 -0.30
C PHE A 59 -0.95 0.34 0.43
N GLN A 60 -0.90 -1.00 0.25
CA GLN A 60 -1.74 -1.97 0.93
C GLN A 60 -0.90 -2.87 1.86
N ASN A 61 -1.09 -2.70 3.15
CA ASN A 61 -0.30 -3.39 4.18
C ASN A 61 -0.69 -4.87 4.30
N GLY A 62 0.23 -5.70 4.80
CA GLY A 62 -0.03 -7.08 5.20
C GLY A 62 -0.97 -7.21 6.39
N THR A 63 -1.21 -8.45 6.84
CA THR A 63 -1.97 -8.75 8.06
C THR A 63 -1.31 -8.11 9.26
N GLY A 64 -2.08 -7.46 10.12
CA GLY A 64 -1.59 -6.87 11.37
C GLY A 64 -0.59 -5.71 11.20
N SER A 65 -0.28 -5.30 9.97
CA SER A 65 0.70 -4.24 9.69
C SER A 65 0.04 -2.89 9.50
N SER A 66 0.64 -1.87 10.09
CA SER A 66 0.31 -0.46 9.87
C SER A 66 1.05 0.11 8.67
N LEU A 67 0.71 1.35 8.28
CA LEU A 67 1.44 2.08 7.24
C LEU A 67 2.93 2.24 7.54
N GLU A 68 3.34 2.12 8.81
CA GLU A 68 4.74 2.18 9.22
C GLU A 68 5.60 1.06 8.63
N ALA A 69 5.00 -0.05 8.21
CA ALA A 69 5.71 -1.11 7.50
C ALA A 69 6.43 -0.61 6.22
N TRP A 70 5.97 0.52 5.67
CA TRP A 70 6.56 1.15 4.49
C TRP A 70 7.48 2.33 4.81
N SER A 71 7.35 2.95 5.98
CA SER A 71 8.09 4.17 6.35
C SER A 71 9.20 3.95 7.38
N THR A 72 9.21 2.83 8.10
CA THR A 72 10.20 2.54 9.14
C THR A 72 11.61 2.36 8.56
N ASN A 73 11.74 1.71 7.40
CA ASN A 73 13.01 1.62 6.70
C ASN A 73 13.28 2.96 5.99
N LYS A 74 14.16 3.79 6.56
CA LYS A 74 14.47 5.12 6.04
C LYS A 74 14.98 5.09 4.59
N THR A 75 15.86 4.13 4.26
CA THR A 75 16.42 3.99 2.92
C THR A 75 15.32 3.73 1.90
N PHE A 76 14.40 2.83 2.21
CA PHE A 76 13.24 2.56 1.36
C PHE A 76 12.33 3.78 1.23
N PHE A 77 11.98 4.39 2.36
CA PHE A 77 11.05 5.51 2.39
C PHE A 77 11.57 6.73 1.63
N GLU A 78 12.85 7.10 1.81
CA GLU A 78 13.47 8.19 1.06
C GLU A 78 13.50 7.90 -0.45
N CYS A 79 13.76 6.64 -0.83
CA CYS A 79 13.72 6.26 -2.23
C CYS A 79 12.32 6.41 -2.82
N ILE A 80 11.28 5.87 -2.21
CA ILE A 80 9.92 5.90 -2.79
C ILE A 80 9.33 7.31 -2.85
N LYS A 81 9.67 8.21 -1.92
CA LYS A 81 9.23 9.61 -1.97
C LYS A 81 9.71 10.35 -3.24
N GLN A 82 10.80 9.91 -3.84
CA GLN A 82 11.31 10.51 -5.09
C GLN A 82 10.53 10.04 -6.33
N LEU A 83 9.78 8.95 -6.23
CA LEU A 83 9.14 8.31 -7.38
C LEU A 83 7.80 8.93 -7.76
N GLY A 84 7.04 9.43 -6.81
CA GLY A 84 5.70 9.96 -7.08
C GLY A 84 4.98 10.48 -5.85
N ASN A 85 3.72 10.87 -6.04
CA ASN A 85 2.84 11.10 -4.90
C ASN A 85 2.59 9.77 -4.19
N LEU A 86 2.69 9.73 -2.87
CA LEU A 86 2.46 8.52 -2.09
C LEU A 86 1.22 8.68 -1.23
N PHE A 87 0.41 7.65 -1.15
CA PHE A 87 -0.69 7.53 -0.20
C PHE A 87 -0.58 6.23 0.58
N MET A 88 -0.45 6.35 1.89
CA MET A 88 -0.37 5.25 2.84
C MET A 88 -1.48 5.40 3.87
N TYR A 89 -2.03 4.30 4.35
CA TYR A 89 -3.08 4.33 5.34
C TYR A 89 -3.08 3.11 6.25
N ASP A 90 -3.67 3.27 7.40
CA ASP A 90 -3.96 2.19 8.32
C ASP A 90 -5.41 1.73 8.10
N ARG A 91 -5.61 0.43 7.86
CA ARG A 91 -6.96 -0.14 7.89
C ARG A 91 -7.56 -0.05 9.29
N SER A 92 -8.87 -0.13 9.40
CA SER A 92 -9.55 -0.15 10.71
C SER A 92 -8.91 -1.17 11.65
N GLY A 93 -8.67 -0.78 12.88
CA GLY A 93 -8.04 -1.62 13.90
C GLY A 93 -6.52 -1.73 13.79
N LEU A 94 -5.87 -1.09 12.82
CA LEU A 94 -4.42 -1.10 12.64
C LEU A 94 -3.81 0.29 12.89
N GLY A 95 -2.57 0.30 13.30
CA GLY A 95 -1.78 1.53 13.48
C GLY A 95 -2.48 2.57 14.35
N LYS A 96 -2.82 3.72 13.76
CA LYS A 96 -3.54 4.82 14.43
C LYS A 96 -5.03 4.87 14.09
N SER A 97 -5.52 3.99 13.21
CA SER A 97 -6.94 3.90 12.89
C SER A 97 -7.74 3.30 14.04
N SER A 98 -8.97 3.77 14.22
CA SER A 98 -9.88 3.20 15.20
C SER A 98 -10.35 1.81 14.78
N PRO A 99 -10.75 0.96 15.74
CA PRO A 99 -11.44 -0.30 15.44
C PRO A 99 -12.72 -0.09 14.63
N ASP A 100 -13.08 -1.11 13.87
CA ASP A 100 -14.37 -1.22 13.22
C ASP A 100 -15.29 -2.13 14.03
N PHE A 101 -16.21 -1.54 14.77
CA PHE A 101 -17.14 -2.29 15.59
C PHE A 101 -18.33 -2.87 14.82
N SER A 102 -18.42 -2.67 13.51
CA SER A 102 -19.41 -3.31 12.65
C SER A 102 -19.02 -4.75 12.28
N VAL A 103 -17.72 -5.10 12.43
CA VAL A 103 -17.23 -6.45 12.14
C VAL A 103 -17.60 -7.43 13.27
N SER A 104 -17.82 -8.67 12.86
CA SER A 104 -18.14 -9.79 13.76
C SER A 104 -17.76 -11.10 13.08
N SER A 105 -17.93 -12.23 13.77
CA SER A 105 -17.76 -13.54 13.12
C SER A 105 -18.74 -13.79 11.99
N ALA A 106 -19.95 -13.22 12.05
CA ALA A 106 -20.94 -13.31 10.97
C ALA A 106 -20.68 -12.28 9.86
N ASN A 107 -20.05 -11.15 10.18
CA ASN A 107 -19.66 -10.10 9.24
C ASN A 107 -18.17 -9.81 9.36
N PRO A 108 -17.29 -10.73 8.90
CA PRO A 108 -15.84 -10.60 9.06
C PRO A 108 -15.23 -9.60 8.09
N ILE A 109 -13.96 -9.23 8.30
CA ILE A 109 -13.21 -8.37 7.40
C ILE A 109 -12.91 -9.14 6.11
N THR A 110 -13.52 -8.71 5.01
CA THR A 110 -13.34 -9.30 3.67
C THR A 110 -12.67 -8.34 2.71
N ALA A 111 -12.30 -8.84 1.51
CA ALA A 111 -11.74 -8.00 0.45
C ALA A 111 -12.71 -6.89 0.03
N GLN A 112 -13.99 -7.20 -0.09
CA GLN A 112 -15.03 -6.21 -0.39
C GLN A 112 -15.17 -5.18 0.73
N HIS A 113 -15.20 -5.61 2.00
CA HIS A 113 -15.30 -4.73 3.16
C HIS A 113 -14.15 -3.71 3.20
N VAL A 114 -12.90 -4.18 3.08
CA VAL A 114 -11.72 -3.31 3.07
C VAL A 114 -11.76 -2.34 1.88
N ASN A 115 -12.11 -2.83 0.69
CA ASN A 115 -12.11 -1.99 -0.51
C ASN A 115 -13.25 -0.97 -0.52
N SER A 116 -14.40 -1.25 0.10
CA SER A 116 -15.48 -0.27 0.27
C SER A 116 -14.99 0.95 1.05
N LYS A 117 -14.32 0.71 2.19
CA LYS A 117 -13.73 1.80 2.99
C LYS A 117 -12.56 2.49 2.27
N PHE A 118 -11.74 1.73 1.58
CA PHE A 118 -10.58 2.25 0.86
C PHE A 118 -10.97 3.22 -0.27
N VAL A 119 -12.00 2.89 -1.07
CA VAL A 119 -12.50 3.78 -2.13
C VAL A 119 -13.03 5.09 -1.53
N GLN A 120 -13.81 5.03 -0.46
CA GLN A 120 -14.29 6.22 0.23
C GLN A 120 -13.13 7.04 0.81
N LEU A 121 -12.10 6.39 1.35
CA LEU A 121 -10.92 7.07 1.90
C LEU A 121 -10.15 7.81 0.81
N LEU A 122 -9.95 7.20 -0.35
CA LEU A 122 -9.31 7.85 -1.50
C LEU A 122 -10.11 9.08 -1.95
N ASP A 123 -11.42 8.95 -2.08
CA ASP A 123 -12.30 10.03 -2.52
C ASP A 123 -12.29 11.21 -1.53
N ARG A 124 -12.54 10.94 -0.24
CA ARG A 124 -12.58 11.99 0.80
C ARG A 124 -11.24 12.73 0.98
N ASN A 125 -10.12 12.03 0.75
CA ASN A 125 -8.78 12.64 0.76
C ASN A 125 -8.39 13.21 -0.61
N ARG A 126 -9.25 13.16 -1.61
CA ARG A 126 -9.01 13.67 -2.97
C ARG A 126 -7.77 13.07 -3.62
N ILE A 127 -7.51 11.79 -3.35
CA ILE A 127 -6.38 11.05 -3.91
C ILE A 127 -6.70 10.67 -5.36
N LYS A 128 -5.95 11.21 -6.29
CA LYS A 128 -6.26 11.10 -7.72
C LYS A 128 -5.68 9.83 -8.33
N SER A 129 -6.49 9.13 -9.15
CA SER A 129 -6.03 8.10 -10.08
C SER A 129 -5.27 8.73 -11.27
N PRO A 130 -4.52 7.93 -12.06
CA PRO A 130 -4.37 6.49 -11.93
C PRO A 130 -3.48 6.09 -10.74
N TYR A 131 -3.67 4.86 -10.22
CA TYR A 131 -2.93 4.35 -9.08
C TYR A 131 -1.88 3.32 -9.49
N ILE A 132 -0.69 3.40 -8.89
CA ILE A 132 0.21 2.26 -8.79
C ILE A 132 -0.02 1.65 -7.41
N LEU A 133 -0.49 0.39 -7.38
CA LEU A 133 -0.79 -0.31 -6.14
C LEU A 133 0.45 -1.06 -5.67
N VAL A 134 0.97 -0.72 -4.50
CA VAL A 134 2.05 -1.45 -3.82
C VAL A 134 1.44 -2.24 -2.68
N SER A 135 1.63 -3.54 -2.67
CA SER A 135 1.02 -4.41 -1.66
C SER A 135 2.01 -5.40 -1.08
N HIS A 136 1.83 -5.74 0.21
CA HIS A 136 2.60 -6.78 0.88
C HIS A 136 1.66 -7.85 1.42
N SER A 137 2.07 -9.13 1.26
CA SER A 137 1.39 -10.25 1.92
C SER A 137 -0.11 -10.28 1.65
N TYR A 138 -0.94 -10.30 2.70
CA TYR A 138 -2.40 -10.27 2.63
C TYR A 138 -2.94 -9.00 1.92
N GLY A 139 -2.20 -7.89 1.97
CA GLY A 139 -2.53 -6.69 1.20
C GLY A 139 -2.62 -6.93 -0.30
N GLY A 140 -1.93 -7.96 -0.81
CA GLY A 140 -2.04 -8.42 -2.20
C GLY A 140 -3.44 -8.88 -2.58
N LEU A 141 -4.18 -9.51 -1.66
CA LEU A 141 -5.57 -9.92 -1.89
C LEU A 141 -6.49 -8.70 -2.02
N TYR A 142 -6.28 -7.68 -1.20
CA TYR A 142 -7.04 -6.42 -1.26
C TYR A 142 -6.72 -5.60 -2.51
N ALA A 143 -5.42 -5.48 -2.84
CA ALA A 143 -4.98 -4.81 -4.06
C ALA A 143 -5.48 -5.52 -5.33
N GLY A 144 -5.45 -6.87 -5.33
CA GLY A 144 -5.99 -7.69 -6.41
C GLY A 144 -7.49 -7.53 -6.59
N TYR A 145 -8.26 -7.49 -5.50
CA TYR A 145 -9.69 -7.18 -5.55
C TYR A 145 -9.94 -5.80 -6.17
N PHE A 146 -9.23 -4.77 -5.69
CA PHE A 146 -9.36 -3.41 -6.22
C PHE A 146 -9.05 -3.35 -7.71
N ALA A 147 -7.92 -3.91 -8.14
CA ALA A 147 -7.47 -3.84 -9.52
C ALA A 147 -8.40 -4.57 -10.49
N ARG A 148 -9.02 -5.68 -10.06
CA ARG A 148 -10.03 -6.39 -10.85
C ARG A 148 -11.36 -5.64 -10.93
N LYS A 149 -11.75 -4.95 -9.86
CA LYS A 149 -13.01 -4.21 -9.79
C LYS A 149 -12.94 -2.84 -10.46
N TYR A 150 -11.77 -2.18 -10.40
CA TYR A 150 -11.55 -0.82 -10.89
C TYR A 150 -10.33 -0.74 -11.83
N PRO A 151 -10.27 -1.55 -12.91
CA PRO A 151 -9.07 -1.66 -13.75
C PRO A 151 -8.65 -0.34 -14.40
N ASN A 152 -9.61 0.51 -14.75
CA ASN A 152 -9.34 1.82 -15.36
C ASN A 152 -8.69 2.84 -14.41
N SER A 153 -8.70 2.56 -13.11
CA SER A 153 -8.05 3.42 -12.11
C SER A 153 -6.62 2.97 -11.81
N VAL A 154 -6.12 1.88 -12.41
CA VAL A 154 -4.82 1.29 -12.10
C VAL A 154 -3.86 1.47 -13.27
N ALA A 155 -2.64 1.94 -12.96
CA ALA A 155 -1.54 2.10 -13.90
C ALA A 155 -0.41 1.05 -13.72
N GLY A 156 -0.46 0.27 -12.63
CA GLY A 156 0.53 -0.78 -12.35
C GLY A 156 0.35 -1.38 -10.96
N MET A 157 0.95 -2.54 -10.73
CA MET A 157 0.97 -3.19 -9.43
C MET A 157 2.37 -3.71 -9.08
N LEU A 158 2.83 -3.42 -7.87
CA LEU A 158 3.99 -4.07 -7.25
C LEU A 158 3.49 -4.92 -6.08
N MET A 159 3.61 -6.21 -6.20
CA MET A 159 3.14 -7.17 -5.21
C MET A 159 4.34 -7.81 -4.50
N VAL A 160 4.59 -7.38 -3.27
CA VAL A 160 5.72 -7.85 -2.45
C VAL A 160 5.27 -9.04 -1.63
N ASP A 161 5.74 -10.21 -2.00
CA ASP A 161 5.41 -11.52 -1.44
C ASP A 161 3.90 -11.71 -1.15
N PRO A 162 3.04 -11.48 -2.15
CA PRO A 162 1.60 -11.42 -1.97
C PRO A 162 1.03 -12.79 -1.57
N VAL A 163 -0.01 -12.79 -0.77
CA VAL A 163 -0.83 -13.99 -0.54
C VAL A 163 -1.46 -14.41 -1.87
N PRO A 164 -1.27 -15.66 -2.33
CA PRO A 164 -1.93 -16.17 -3.51
C PRO A 164 -3.45 -16.25 -3.31
N SER A 165 -4.22 -15.92 -4.36
CA SER A 165 -5.69 -15.89 -4.26
C SER A 165 -6.32 -17.27 -4.03
N ASN A 166 -5.61 -18.33 -4.34
CA ASN A 166 -6.12 -19.70 -4.30
C ASN A 166 -5.34 -20.67 -3.41
N PHE A 167 -4.41 -20.17 -2.55
CA PHE A 167 -3.68 -21.08 -1.67
C PHE A 167 -4.59 -21.66 -0.56
N LEU A 168 -4.20 -22.82 -0.05
CA LEU A 168 -4.78 -23.46 1.10
C LEU A 168 -3.71 -23.61 2.18
N TYR A 169 -4.09 -23.37 3.43
CA TYR A 169 -3.23 -23.72 4.56
C TYR A 169 -3.00 -25.23 4.64
N SER A 170 -1.87 -25.63 5.20
CA SER A 170 -1.68 -27.02 5.62
C SER A 170 -2.76 -27.40 6.66
N ASP A 171 -3.16 -28.68 6.72
CA ASP A 171 -4.26 -29.10 7.59
C ASP A 171 -3.99 -28.78 9.04
N ARG A 172 -2.74 -28.89 9.51
CA ARG A 172 -2.35 -28.52 10.87
C ARG A 172 -2.64 -27.04 11.17
N ILE A 173 -2.27 -26.15 10.27
CA ILE A 173 -2.49 -24.69 10.46
C ILE A 173 -3.94 -24.35 10.31
N GLN A 174 -4.66 -24.96 9.36
CA GLN A 174 -6.09 -24.76 9.19
C GLN A 174 -6.85 -25.16 10.48
N ASN A 175 -6.53 -26.31 11.06
CA ASN A 175 -7.15 -26.75 12.30
C ASN A 175 -6.86 -25.81 13.48
N GLN A 176 -5.65 -25.26 13.58
CA GLN A 176 -5.32 -24.27 14.60
C GLN A 176 -6.14 -22.99 14.45
N PHE A 177 -6.28 -22.51 13.22
CA PHE A 177 -7.13 -21.36 12.94
C PHE A 177 -8.61 -21.65 13.24
N ASP A 178 -9.13 -22.81 12.86
CA ASP A 178 -10.53 -23.16 13.09
C ASP A 178 -10.85 -23.23 14.57
N ILE A 179 -9.97 -23.77 15.40
CA ILE A 179 -10.10 -23.77 16.86
C ILE A 179 -10.11 -22.35 17.40
N ALA A 180 -9.11 -21.51 17.03
CA ALA A 180 -9.04 -20.13 17.46
C ALA A 180 -10.28 -19.33 17.01
N LEU A 181 -10.72 -19.53 15.76
CA LEU A 181 -11.89 -18.89 15.18
C LEU A 181 -13.19 -19.29 15.88
N THR A 182 -13.30 -20.52 16.38
CA THR A 182 -14.46 -20.97 17.15
C THR A 182 -14.49 -20.32 18.52
N THR A 183 -13.36 -20.24 19.20
CA THR A 183 -13.26 -19.67 20.54
C THR A 183 -13.56 -18.16 20.55
N ILE A 184 -12.94 -17.39 19.63
CA ILE A 184 -13.10 -15.93 19.56
C ILE A 184 -14.44 -15.55 18.89
N GLY A 185 -14.95 -16.43 18.02
CA GLY A 185 -16.17 -16.18 17.24
C GLY A 185 -17.44 -15.94 18.05
N THR A 186 -17.45 -16.30 19.32
CA THR A 186 -18.56 -16.04 20.24
C THR A 186 -18.49 -14.70 20.95
N ILE A 187 -17.34 -13.99 20.86
CA ILE A 187 -17.11 -12.73 21.58
C ILE A 187 -17.61 -11.55 20.74
N PRO A 188 -18.43 -10.64 21.29
CA PRO A 188 -18.81 -9.40 20.59
C PRO A 188 -17.59 -8.58 20.18
N SER A 189 -17.64 -7.90 19.03
CA SER A 189 -16.49 -7.19 18.48
C SER A 189 -15.86 -6.19 19.45
N ARG A 190 -16.66 -5.40 20.18
CA ARG A 190 -16.15 -4.46 21.21
C ARG A 190 -15.33 -5.16 22.29
N GLU A 191 -15.78 -6.33 22.73
CA GLU A 191 -15.09 -7.10 23.74
C GLU A 191 -13.85 -7.78 23.17
N ALA A 192 -13.90 -8.30 21.96
CA ALA A 192 -12.73 -8.82 21.26
C ALA A 192 -11.63 -7.76 21.13
N TYR A 193 -11.96 -6.53 20.77
CA TYR A 193 -10.98 -5.44 20.74
C TYR A 193 -10.44 -5.05 22.12
N LYS A 194 -11.23 -5.17 23.18
CA LYS A 194 -10.74 -4.96 24.56
C LYS A 194 -9.77 -6.05 25.00
N LEU A 195 -10.07 -7.31 24.68
CA LEU A 195 -9.27 -8.47 25.09
C LEU A 195 -8.00 -8.63 24.29
N TYR A 196 -8.08 -8.48 22.97
CA TYR A 196 -6.98 -8.77 22.03
C TYR A 196 -6.30 -7.51 21.51
N GLY A 197 -6.92 -6.35 21.66
CA GLY A 197 -6.38 -5.07 21.24
C GLY A 197 -6.37 -4.88 19.72
N VAL A 198 -5.83 -3.75 19.31
CA VAL A 198 -5.41 -3.44 17.95
C VAL A 198 -3.94 -3.81 17.77
N SER A 199 -3.43 -3.89 16.54
CA SER A 199 -2.10 -4.45 16.24
C SER A 199 -0.94 -3.86 17.06
N ARG A 200 -0.98 -2.58 17.44
CA ARG A 200 0.03 -1.95 18.32
C ARG A 200 -0.16 -2.24 19.81
N GLN A 201 -1.30 -2.72 20.21
CA GLN A 201 -1.69 -2.88 21.62
C GLN A 201 -1.83 -4.35 22.01
N SER A 202 -1.51 -5.26 21.10
CA SER A 202 -1.65 -6.70 21.37
C SER A 202 -0.77 -7.11 22.55
N LYS A 203 -1.42 -7.58 23.60
CA LYS A 203 -0.78 -8.15 24.79
C LYS A 203 -0.50 -9.65 24.64
N ASN A 204 -1.05 -10.29 23.62
CA ASN A 204 -1.04 -11.74 23.40
C ASN A 204 -0.37 -12.06 22.07
N ASN A 205 0.92 -12.28 22.06
CA ASN A 205 1.75 -12.94 21.03
C ASN A 205 1.18 -12.99 19.60
N GLY A 206 0.68 -11.87 19.06
CA GLY A 206 0.40 -11.71 17.64
C GLY A 206 -1.05 -11.90 17.18
N ILE A 207 -1.98 -12.30 18.01
CA ILE A 207 -3.40 -12.35 17.61
C ILE A 207 -4.09 -11.07 18.07
N THR A 208 -4.48 -10.24 17.10
CA THR A 208 -5.29 -9.04 17.32
C THR A 208 -6.72 -9.28 16.84
N ALA A 209 -7.68 -8.48 17.35
CA ALA A 209 -9.07 -8.63 16.95
C ALA A 209 -9.28 -8.44 15.44
N ASP A 210 -8.60 -7.46 14.83
CA ASP A 210 -8.63 -7.24 13.38
C ASP A 210 -8.01 -8.41 12.62
N GLY A 211 -6.87 -8.93 13.07
CA GLY A 211 -6.22 -10.11 12.50
C GLY A 211 -7.13 -11.34 12.53
N PHE A 212 -7.85 -11.53 13.65
CA PHE A 212 -8.84 -12.58 13.77
C PHE A 212 -9.99 -12.44 12.76
N TYR A 213 -10.64 -11.29 12.69
CA TYR A 213 -11.74 -11.07 11.75
C TYR A 213 -11.29 -11.09 10.30
N GLN A 214 -10.06 -10.72 10.02
CA GLN A 214 -9.44 -10.84 8.70
C GLN A 214 -9.25 -12.32 8.30
N GLN A 215 -8.76 -13.16 9.22
CA GLN A 215 -8.63 -14.61 8.98
C GLN A 215 -10.00 -15.26 8.81
N LYS A 216 -10.99 -14.88 9.62
CA LYS A 216 -12.38 -15.35 9.47
C LYS A 216 -12.95 -15.00 8.08
N GLY A 217 -12.62 -13.81 7.57
CA GLY A 217 -13.04 -13.34 6.23
C GLY A 217 -12.23 -13.89 5.07
N PHE A 218 -11.15 -14.65 5.31
CA PHE A 218 -10.19 -15.03 4.28
C PHE A 218 -10.80 -15.86 3.15
N LYS A 219 -11.54 -16.92 3.49
CA LYS A 219 -12.23 -17.76 2.49
C LYS A 219 -13.22 -16.95 1.63
N THR A 220 -13.96 -16.06 2.26
CA THR A 220 -14.89 -15.14 1.56
C THR A 220 -14.13 -14.16 0.69
N SER A 221 -13.02 -13.58 1.16
CA SER A 221 -12.18 -12.68 0.37
C SER A 221 -11.64 -13.35 -0.91
N LYS A 222 -11.16 -14.59 -0.80
CA LYS A 222 -10.70 -15.36 -1.99
C LYS A 222 -11.83 -15.57 -3.00
N ARG A 223 -13.02 -15.95 -2.53
CA ARG A 223 -14.19 -16.12 -3.38
C ARG A 223 -14.58 -14.80 -4.07
N GLN A 224 -14.65 -13.70 -3.32
CA GLN A 224 -14.93 -12.37 -3.87
C GLN A 224 -13.93 -11.95 -4.96
N VAL A 225 -12.66 -12.26 -4.80
CA VAL A 225 -11.64 -12.01 -5.84
C VAL A 225 -11.88 -12.92 -7.05
N ALA A 226 -12.19 -14.20 -6.83
CA ALA A 226 -12.41 -15.17 -7.92
C ALA A 226 -13.66 -14.86 -8.76
N GLU A 227 -14.70 -14.26 -8.18
CA GLU A 227 -15.93 -13.84 -8.83
C GLU A 227 -15.78 -12.59 -9.72
N LEU A 228 -14.70 -11.84 -9.56
CA LEU A 228 -14.40 -10.67 -10.40
C LEU A 228 -13.75 -11.12 -11.73
N PRO A 229 -13.84 -10.29 -12.79
CA PRO A 229 -13.11 -10.52 -14.02
C PRO A 229 -11.61 -10.76 -13.77
N LEU A 230 -10.94 -11.44 -14.71
CA LEU A 230 -9.50 -11.62 -14.64
C LEU A 230 -8.78 -10.26 -14.63
N MET A 231 -7.54 -10.27 -14.15
CA MET A 231 -6.71 -9.07 -14.11
C MET A 231 -6.55 -8.47 -15.51
N SER A 232 -6.87 -7.20 -15.67
CA SER A 232 -6.73 -6.49 -16.94
C SER A 232 -5.27 -6.49 -17.43
N SER A 233 -5.07 -6.65 -18.73
CA SER A 233 -3.75 -6.53 -19.35
C SER A 233 -3.31 -5.08 -19.64
N THR A 234 -4.14 -4.09 -19.31
CA THR A 234 -3.84 -2.67 -19.60
C THR A 234 -2.71 -2.10 -18.75
N PHE A 235 -2.36 -2.73 -17.66
CA PHE A 235 -1.29 -2.29 -16.76
C PHE A 235 -0.35 -3.44 -16.38
N PRO A 236 0.95 -3.15 -16.13
CA PRO A 236 1.93 -4.16 -15.71
C PRO A 236 1.78 -4.57 -14.25
N ILE A 237 2.15 -5.82 -13.95
CA ILE A 237 2.22 -6.39 -12.61
C ILE A 237 3.62 -6.93 -12.38
N ILE A 238 4.29 -6.47 -11.32
CA ILE A 238 5.55 -7.04 -10.85
C ILE A 238 5.28 -7.77 -9.54
N ILE A 239 5.61 -9.06 -9.50
CA ILE A 239 5.56 -9.89 -8.30
C ILE A 239 6.98 -10.13 -7.81
N MET A 240 7.22 -9.88 -6.54
CA MET A 240 8.45 -10.24 -5.84
C MET A 240 8.13 -11.34 -4.86
N SER A 241 8.73 -12.52 -5.03
CA SER A 241 8.49 -13.70 -4.21
C SER A 241 9.69 -13.99 -3.32
N SER A 242 9.46 -14.16 -2.02
CA SER A 242 10.48 -14.63 -1.07
C SER A 242 10.91 -16.06 -1.40
N THR A 243 12.23 -16.31 -1.37
CA THR A 243 12.76 -17.66 -1.55
C THR A 243 12.52 -18.55 -0.34
N GLU A 244 12.51 -17.98 0.87
CA GLU A 244 12.31 -18.74 2.11
C GLU A 244 10.86 -19.16 2.32
N MET A 245 9.90 -18.33 1.92
CA MET A 245 8.47 -18.66 2.04
C MET A 245 8.10 -19.90 1.21
N ASN A 246 8.85 -20.22 0.16
CA ASN A 246 8.58 -21.41 -0.65
C ASN A 246 8.82 -22.72 0.13
N SER A 247 9.69 -22.69 1.13
CA SER A 247 10.02 -23.85 1.98
C SER A 247 9.34 -23.79 3.36
N SER A 248 9.07 -22.60 3.87
CA SER A 248 8.60 -22.38 5.24
C SER A 248 7.11 -22.03 5.34
N ALA A 249 6.47 -21.61 4.24
CA ALA A 249 5.06 -21.25 4.27
C ALA A 249 4.19 -22.46 4.65
N PRO A 250 3.29 -22.29 5.62
CA PRO A 250 2.42 -23.38 6.10
C PRO A 250 1.23 -23.60 5.16
N ILE A 251 1.49 -23.84 3.88
CA ILE A 251 0.50 -23.96 2.81
C ILE A 251 0.60 -25.27 2.06
N LYS A 252 -0.47 -25.63 1.33
CA LYS A 252 -0.46 -26.69 0.33
C LYS A 252 -0.02 -26.10 -1.01
N GLY A 253 1.04 -26.67 -1.58
CA GLY A 253 1.57 -26.27 -2.89
C GLY A 253 2.82 -25.39 -2.79
N ASN A 254 3.26 -24.92 -3.95
CA ASN A 254 4.46 -24.11 -4.08
C ASN A 254 4.09 -22.63 -4.05
N TRP A 255 4.57 -21.89 -3.05
CA TRP A 255 4.27 -20.47 -2.81
C TRP A 255 4.51 -19.61 -4.04
N HIS A 256 5.69 -19.72 -4.61
CA HIS A 256 6.08 -18.94 -5.77
C HIS A 256 5.22 -19.23 -7.02
N SER A 257 4.90 -20.50 -7.26
CA SER A 257 4.02 -20.89 -8.39
C SER A 257 2.61 -20.38 -8.20
N LEU A 258 2.09 -20.41 -6.97
CA LEU A 258 0.77 -19.91 -6.64
C LEU A 258 0.68 -18.37 -6.79
N GLN A 259 1.73 -17.64 -6.45
CA GLN A 259 1.76 -16.17 -6.60
C GLN A 259 1.70 -15.74 -8.06
N LYS A 260 2.27 -16.52 -8.99
CA LYS A 260 2.21 -16.21 -10.44
C LYS A 260 0.79 -16.08 -11.00
N GLN A 261 -0.21 -16.58 -10.29
CA GLN A 261 -1.62 -16.44 -10.68
C GLN A 261 -2.15 -15.00 -10.62
N TRP A 262 -1.41 -14.10 -9.97
CA TRP A 262 -1.69 -12.68 -10.01
C TRP A 262 -1.23 -12.00 -11.31
N LEU A 263 -0.34 -12.63 -12.10
CA LEU A 263 0.10 -12.07 -13.38
C LEU A 263 -1.06 -11.99 -14.37
N ASN A 264 -1.00 -10.97 -15.21
CA ASN A 264 -1.84 -10.77 -16.38
C ASN A 264 -1.03 -10.95 -17.68
N GLN A 265 -1.65 -10.73 -18.82
CA GLN A 265 -1.02 -10.85 -20.14
C GLN A 265 -0.30 -9.55 -20.59
N ASN A 266 -0.07 -8.59 -19.71
CA ASN A 266 0.71 -7.41 -20.07
C ASN A 266 2.18 -7.79 -20.32
N PRO A 267 2.81 -7.35 -21.43
CA PRO A 267 4.18 -7.74 -21.78
C PRO A 267 5.24 -7.29 -20.76
N ASN A 268 4.92 -6.28 -19.95
CA ASN A 268 5.80 -5.80 -18.88
C ASN A 268 5.52 -6.45 -17.52
N SER A 269 4.61 -7.43 -17.46
CA SER A 269 4.32 -8.17 -16.23
C SER A 269 5.35 -9.25 -16.01
N THR A 270 5.85 -9.37 -14.78
CA THR A 270 6.90 -10.33 -14.42
C THR A 270 6.81 -10.79 -12.98
N ALA A 271 7.37 -11.96 -12.69
CA ALA A 271 7.59 -12.47 -11.36
C ALA A 271 9.06 -12.75 -11.13
N LEU A 272 9.62 -12.19 -10.08
CA LEU A 272 11.01 -12.37 -9.68
C LEU A 272 11.10 -12.97 -8.27
N LYS A 273 12.19 -13.66 -8.01
CA LYS A 273 12.52 -14.17 -6.67
C LYS A 273 13.42 -13.18 -5.97
N ALA A 274 13.09 -12.86 -4.72
CA ALA A 274 13.96 -12.14 -3.81
C ALA A 274 14.54 -13.10 -2.80
N GLN A 275 15.86 -13.13 -2.65
CA GLN A 275 16.52 -13.94 -1.63
C GLN A 275 16.09 -13.42 -0.26
N GLY A 276 15.73 -14.33 0.67
CA GLY A 276 15.35 -13.98 2.04
C GLY A 276 13.88 -14.24 2.39
N GLY A 277 13.44 -13.63 3.48
CA GLY A 277 12.16 -13.88 4.14
C GLY A 277 10.97 -13.11 3.56
N HIS A 278 9.87 -13.18 4.30
CA HIS A 278 8.57 -12.62 3.89
C HIS A 278 8.54 -11.08 3.77
N PHE A 279 9.42 -10.38 4.50
CA PHE A 279 9.45 -8.92 4.55
C PHE A 279 10.49 -8.33 3.59
N ILE A 280 10.38 -8.64 2.30
CA ILE A 280 11.30 -8.22 1.23
C ILE A 280 11.55 -6.70 1.24
N GLN A 281 10.53 -5.88 1.54
CA GLN A 281 10.66 -4.42 1.61
C GLN A 281 11.56 -3.95 2.76
N ILE A 282 11.77 -4.78 3.78
CA ILE A 282 12.68 -4.51 4.90
C ILE A 282 14.07 -5.05 4.61
N GLU A 283 14.15 -6.27 4.08
CA GLU A 283 15.40 -6.98 3.84
C GLU A 283 16.13 -6.47 2.57
N HIS A 284 15.34 -6.15 1.52
CA HIS A 284 15.85 -5.69 0.21
C HIS A 284 15.21 -4.37 -0.24
N PRO A 285 15.28 -3.30 0.56
CA PRO A 285 14.59 -2.04 0.29
C PRO A 285 14.97 -1.40 -1.04
N LYS A 286 16.23 -1.53 -1.47
CA LYS A 286 16.72 -1.03 -2.76
C LYS A 286 16.07 -1.75 -3.92
N LEU A 287 16.01 -3.09 -3.86
CA LEU A 287 15.39 -3.90 -4.92
C LEU A 287 13.90 -3.58 -5.08
N VAL A 288 13.16 -3.44 -3.96
CA VAL A 288 11.74 -3.06 -4.01
C VAL A 288 11.57 -1.67 -4.60
N CYS A 289 12.44 -0.72 -4.25
CA CYS A 289 12.41 0.62 -4.82
C CYS A 289 12.74 0.64 -6.33
N GLU A 290 13.69 -0.17 -6.78
CA GLU A 290 14.03 -0.31 -8.21
C GLU A 290 12.84 -0.85 -9.01
N GLN A 291 12.14 -1.87 -8.51
CA GLN A 291 10.95 -2.42 -9.17
C GLN A 291 9.81 -1.40 -9.21
N LEU A 292 9.59 -0.65 -8.12
CA LEU A 292 8.61 0.43 -8.12
C LEU A 292 8.98 1.54 -9.10
N ASN A 293 10.25 1.95 -9.15
CA ASN A 293 10.73 2.94 -10.12
C ASN A 293 10.50 2.49 -11.56
N HIS A 294 10.70 1.20 -11.85
CA HIS A 294 10.41 0.64 -13.16
C HIS A 294 8.92 0.81 -13.54
N LEU A 295 8.01 0.44 -12.64
CA LEU A 295 6.56 0.64 -12.83
C LEU A 295 6.19 2.11 -13.02
N VAL A 296 6.74 3.00 -12.20
CA VAL A 296 6.50 4.44 -12.30
C VAL A 296 6.94 5.00 -13.66
N LYS A 297 8.07 4.54 -14.20
CA LYS A 297 8.54 4.94 -15.53
C LYS A 297 7.59 4.48 -16.64
N ILE A 298 7.11 3.23 -16.59
CA ILE A 298 6.13 2.71 -17.56
C ILE A 298 4.83 3.53 -17.49
N ALA A 299 4.29 3.72 -16.30
CA ALA A 299 3.05 4.46 -16.09
C ALA A 299 3.16 5.94 -16.55
N ALA A 300 4.30 6.57 -16.32
CA ALA A 300 4.56 7.94 -16.78
C ALA A 300 4.66 8.06 -18.31
N GLN A 301 5.10 7.02 -19.01
CA GLN A 301 5.14 6.98 -20.48
C GLN A 301 3.73 6.81 -21.07
N GLN A 302 2.90 5.97 -20.47
CA GLN A 302 1.51 5.72 -20.89
C GLN A 302 0.60 6.95 -20.70
N SER A 303 0.95 7.83 -19.76
CA SER A 303 0.18 9.05 -19.44
C SER A 303 0.45 10.21 -20.41
N LYS A 304 1.39 10.06 -21.36
CA LYS A 304 1.63 11.09 -22.39
C LYS A 304 0.53 11.00 -23.45
N PRO A 305 -0.14 12.11 -23.81
CA PRO A 305 -1.04 12.09 -24.94
C PRO A 305 -0.26 11.67 -26.19
N ASN A 306 -0.83 10.74 -26.98
CA ASN A 306 -0.31 10.43 -28.30
C ASN A 306 -0.22 11.74 -29.10
N ARG A 307 0.98 12.16 -29.46
CA ARG A 307 1.23 13.33 -30.30
C ARG A 307 0.87 13.00 -31.73
#